data_d94b57bef616f32d65880e206ad5825e
#
_entry.id   d94b57bef616f32d65880e206ad5825e
#
_cell.length_a   1.000
_cell.length_b   1.000
_cell.length_c   1.000
_cell.angle_alpha   90.00
_cell.angle_beta   90.00
_cell.angle_gamma   90.00
#
_symmetry.space_group_name_H-M   'P 1'
#
loop_
_entity.id
_entity.type
_entity.pdbx_description
1 polymer ?
#
loop_
_entity_poly.entity_id
_entity_poly.type
_entity_poly.pdbx_seq_one_letter_code
_entity_poly.pdbx_strand_id
1 'polypeptide(L)'
;MITLVRRSFGIVLGLLLVAASARAEIVKDLYSAEVPVADQSPAQLASASRDALEVVFVKVSGSSSVLRNPAVAAALPSARQHVQQYSYNKDPGVPGGLLVEMLFERSFVNNLMIESGAPVWTANRPTVLVWLVKEEAGVQQFVNAETDPALVAQLRREFSRRGVPLQLPLYDLVDTAALSVDQAKALNSAALEQASSRYQLQDVLVGGFALQSDGRVAGKWNYFSGSDRSQRSATAESEALFVREGVGLVAEAMAARYAVAASAQDVGLAMSVTGVTSYADYAGVVSWLESLELVERADVESVQGDRILVRLQAQAAADQLATVIELNKQLVPIPVTGVGADLNYLWQK
;
A
#
# COMPACT_ATOMS: atom_id res chain seq x y z
N MET A 1 73.68 -16.54 -2.76
CA MET A 1 72.60 -16.72 -3.71
C MET A 1 71.30 -17.00 -2.91
N ILE A 2 70.56 -16.00 -2.60
CA ILE A 2 69.35 -16.09 -1.77
C ILE A 2 68.19 -15.61 -2.63
N THR A 3 67.29 -16.52 -2.99
CA THR A 3 66.12 -16.28 -3.77
C THR A 3 64.97 -15.85 -2.85
N LEU A 4 64.49 -14.62 -3.06
CA LEU A 4 63.38 -14.01 -2.34
C LEU A 4 62.07 -14.47 -2.98
N VAL A 5 61.26 -15.25 -2.24
CA VAL A 5 59.89 -15.63 -2.62
C VAL A 5 58.95 -14.55 -2.14
N ARG A 6 58.39 -13.78 -3.07
CA ARG A 6 57.33 -12.79 -2.85
C ARG A 6 55.97 -13.51 -2.78
N ARG A 7 55.39 -13.64 -1.59
CA ARG A 7 54.00 -14.06 -1.39
C ARG A 7 53.07 -12.87 -1.63
N SER A 8 52.36 -12.88 -2.73
CA SER A 8 51.28 -11.96 -3.01
C SER A 8 50.02 -12.42 -2.24
N PHE A 9 49.66 -11.68 -1.21
CA PHE A 9 48.41 -11.88 -0.46
C PHE A 9 47.29 -11.11 -1.20
N GLY A 10 46.52 -11.83 -2.00
CA GLY A 10 45.33 -11.27 -2.66
C GLY A 10 44.20 -11.09 -1.65
N ILE A 11 43.89 -9.86 -1.29
CA ILE A 11 42.70 -9.53 -0.52
C ILE A 11 41.51 -9.62 -1.48
N VAL A 12 40.75 -10.70 -1.40
CA VAL A 12 39.39 -10.80 -2.04
C VAL A 12 38.45 -10.04 -1.12
N LEU A 13 38.18 -8.78 -1.45
CA LEU A 13 37.14 -7.97 -0.84
C LEU A 13 35.81 -8.47 -1.40
N GLY A 14 35.17 -9.41 -0.70
CA GLY A 14 33.81 -9.85 -1.02
C GLY A 14 32.81 -8.70 -0.79
N LEU A 15 32.35 -8.07 -1.88
CA LEU A 15 31.20 -7.18 -1.84
C LEU A 15 29.97 -8.04 -1.45
N LEU A 16 29.58 -8.01 -0.18
CA LEU A 16 28.25 -8.43 0.26
C LEU A 16 27.25 -7.41 -0.29
N LEU A 17 26.68 -7.71 -1.46
CA LEU A 17 25.46 -7.07 -1.92
C LEU A 17 24.34 -7.47 -0.95
N VAL A 18 24.10 -6.63 0.04
CA VAL A 18 22.86 -6.68 0.83
C VAL A 18 21.75 -6.26 -0.13
N ALA A 19 21.07 -7.24 -0.72
CA ALA A 19 19.85 -7.02 -1.46
C ALA A 19 18.80 -6.53 -0.44
N ALA A 20 18.68 -5.21 -0.27
CA ALA A 20 17.55 -4.62 0.45
C ALA A 20 16.30 -4.90 -0.37
N SER A 21 15.55 -5.90 0.05
CA SER A 21 14.31 -6.30 -0.60
C SER A 21 13.26 -5.21 -0.36
N ALA A 22 12.69 -4.65 -1.41
CA ALA A 22 11.47 -3.84 -1.31
C ALA A 22 10.41 -4.70 -0.62
N ARG A 23 10.00 -4.32 0.59
CA ARG A 23 8.96 -5.01 1.34
C ARG A 23 7.65 -4.27 1.12
N ALA A 24 6.56 -5.01 0.92
CA ALA A 24 5.25 -4.42 1.07
C ALA A 24 5.08 -3.98 2.53
N GLU A 25 4.48 -2.83 2.71
CA GLU A 25 4.21 -2.29 4.04
C GLU A 25 2.82 -2.74 4.50
N ILE A 26 2.72 -3.12 5.77
CA ILE A 26 1.43 -3.43 6.38
C ILE A 26 0.75 -2.12 6.73
N VAL A 27 -0.37 -1.83 6.08
CA VAL A 27 -1.22 -0.67 6.38
C VAL A 27 -1.89 -0.89 7.74
N LYS A 28 -1.39 -0.21 8.78
CA LYS A 28 -1.87 -0.37 10.16
C LYS A 28 -3.28 0.19 10.35
N ASP A 29 -3.64 1.21 9.57
CA ASP A 29 -4.87 2.00 9.75
C ASP A 29 -5.93 1.67 8.69
N LEU A 30 -6.02 0.37 8.29
CA LEU A 30 -6.94 -0.06 7.24
C LEU A 30 -8.41 0.18 7.62
N TYR A 31 -8.75 0.00 8.90
CA TYR A 31 -10.11 0.15 9.44
C TYR A 31 -10.37 1.48 10.13
N SER A 32 -9.45 2.43 10.03
CA SER A 32 -9.64 3.79 10.53
C SER A 32 -9.79 4.80 9.40
N ALA A 33 -10.48 5.90 9.67
CA ALA A 33 -10.56 7.03 8.78
C ALA A 33 -10.64 8.33 9.55
N GLU A 34 -10.04 9.38 8.98
CA GLU A 34 -10.09 10.74 9.48
C GLU A 34 -10.95 11.59 8.54
N VAL A 35 -11.94 12.28 9.10
CA VAL A 35 -12.85 13.13 8.33
C VAL A 35 -13.07 14.48 9.02
N PRO A 36 -13.28 15.57 8.25
CA PRO A 36 -13.52 16.89 8.82
C PRO A 36 -14.90 16.97 9.49
N VAL A 37 -14.98 17.73 10.58
CA VAL A 37 -16.22 18.02 11.28
C VAL A 37 -16.29 19.51 11.63
N ALA A 38 -17.50 20.06 11.68
CA ALA A 38 -17.70 21.47 12.05
C ALA A 38 -17.57 21.68 13.57
N ASP A 39 -18.04 20.70 14.35
CA ASP A 39 -18.03 20.73 15.81
C ASP A 39 -18.06 19.30 16.39
N GLN A 40 -18.08 19.19 17.71
CA GLN A 40 -18.12 17.91 18.44
C GLN A 40 -19.55 17.48 18.83
N SER A 41 -20.58 18.01 18.18
CA SER A 41 -21.96 17.65 18.49
C SER A 41 -22.29 16.19 18.10
N PRO A 42 -23.25 15.55 18.78
CA PRO A 42 -23.67 14.18 18.44
C PRO A 42 -24.17 14.03 17.00
N ALA A 43 -24.78 15.10 16.44
CA ALA A 43 -25.25 15.09 15.06
C ALA A 43 -24.08 15.07 14.06
N GLN A 44 -23.06 15.90 14.29
CA GLN A 44 -21.82 15.90 13.50
C GLN A 44 -21.10 14.58 13.63
N LEU A 45 -20.99 14.01 14.83
CA LEU A 45 -20.37 12.71 15.03
C LEU A 45 -21.09 11.59 14.27
N ALA A 46 -22.42 11.60 14.23
CA ALA A 46 -23.19 10.61 13.47
C ALA A 46 -23.01 10.76 11.96
N SER A 47 -22.95 11.99 11.43
CA SER A 47 -22.66 12.24 10.02
C SER A 47 -21.23 11.80 9.68
N ALA A 48 -20.27 12.25 10.47
CA ALA A 48 -18.86 11.89 10.29
C ALA A 48 -18.60 10.37 10.35
N SER A 49 -19.38 9.63 11.17
CA SER A 49 -19.27 8.17 11.21
C SER A 49 -19.64 7.53 9.87
N ARG A 50 -20.62 8.06 9.16
CA ARG A 50 -20.99 7.59 7.81
C ARG A 50 -19.89 7.89 6.80
N ASP A 51 -19.42 9.14 6.79
CA ASP A 51 -18.38 9.57 5.88
C ASP A 51 -17.06 8.79 6.12
N ALA A 52 -16.72 8.54 7.39
CA ALA A 52 -15.56 7.75 7.76
C ALA A 52 -15.71 6.26 7.36
N LEU A 53 -16.89 5.67 7.52
CA LEU A 53 -17.14 4.28 7.11
C LEU A 53 -17.09 4.14 5.58
N GLU A 54 -17.56 5.12 4.82
CA GLU A 54 -17.39 5.16 3.36
C GLU A 54 -15.91 5.13 2.97
N VAL A 55 -15.07 5.94 3.65
CA VAL A 55 -13.63 5.94 3.43
C VAL A 55 -13.03 4.58 3.75
N VAL A 56 -13.43 3.93 4.84
CA VAL A 56 -12.96 2.59 5.21
C VAL A 56 -13.35 1.55 4.16
N PHE A 57 -14.60 1.54 3.68
CA PHE A 57 -15.01 0.61 2.63
C PHE A 57 -14.22 0.82 1.33
N VAL A 58 -13.99 2.08 0.93
CA VAL A 58 -13.17 2.40 -0.23
C VAL A 58 -11.71 1.96 -0.01
N LYS A 59 -11.18 2.14 1.19
CA LYS A 59 -9.83 1.73 1.57
C LYS A 59 -9.68 0.20 1.53
N VAL A 60 -10.65 -0.54 2.09
CA VAL A 60 -10.66 -2.02 2.13
C VAL A 60 -10.89 -2.63 0.77
N SER A 61 -11.74 -2.04 -0.09
CA SER A 61 -11.99 -2.55 -1.44
C SER A 61 -10.97 -2.07 -2.48
N GLY A 62 -10.31 -0.95 -2.21
CA GLY A 62 -9.46 -0.24 -3.17
C GLY A 62 -10.23 0.57 -4.24
N SER A 63 -11.56 0.52 -4.27
CA SER A 63 -12.38 1.18 -5.28
C SER A 63 -13.59 1.89 -4.69
N SER A 64 -13.86 3.12 -5.15
CA SER A 64 -15.09 3.84 -4.78
C SER A 64 -16.37 3.18 -5.31
N SER A 65 -16.27 2.25 -6.25
CA SER A 65 -17.40 1.50 -6.77
C SER A 65 -18.10 0.64 -5.69
N VAL A 66 -17.40 0.28 -4.62
CA VAL A 66 -17.95 -0.49 -3.48
C VAL A 66 -19.16 0.20 -2.84
N LEU A 67 -19.18 1.53 -2.83
CA LEU A 67 -20.28 2.31 -2.25
C LEU A 67 -21.61 2.16 -3.04
N ARG A 68 -21.56 1.61 -4.27
CA ARG A 68 -22.75 1.27 -5.05
C ARG A 68 -23.30 -0.13 -4.76
N ASN A 69 -22.57 -0.93 -3.97
CA ASN A 69 -23.06 -2.22 -3.52
C ASN A 69 -24.25 -2.00 -2.55
N PRO A 70 -25.41 -2.62 -2.79
CA PRO A 70 -26.61 -2.37 -1.97
C PRO A 70 -26.41 -2.70 -0.49
N ALA A 71 -25.67 -3.77 -0.15
CA ALA A 71 -25.45 -4.18 1.23
C ALA A 71 -24.52 -3.16 1.93
N VAL A 72 -23.47 -2.68 1.26
CA VAL A 72 -22.57 -1.65 1.78
C VAL A 72 -23.33 -0.34 2.00
N ALA A 73 -24.11 0.10 1.02
CA ALA A 73 -24.91 1.32 1.14
C ALA A 73 -25.95 1.24 2.28
N ALA A 74 -26.56 0.07 2.48
CA ALA A 74 -27.54 -0.16 3.57
C ALA A 74 -26.90 -0.14 4.97
N ALA A 75 -25.59 -0.38 5.09
CA ALA A 75 -24.88 -0.37 6.37
C ALA A 75 -24.50 1.05 6.84
N LEU A 76 -24.34 2.00 5.94
CA LEU A 76 -23.88 3.37 6.25
C LEU A 76 -24.72 4.10 7.32
N PRO A 77 -26.07 4.01 7.35
CA PRO A 77 -26.87 4.65 8.39
C PRO A 77 -26.56 4.17 9.81
N SER A 78 -26.07 2.93 9.97
CA SER A 78 -25.72 2.35 11.27
C SER A 78 -24.24 2.53 11.65
N ALA A 79 -23.44 3.22 10.85
CA ALA A 79 -21.99 3.36 10.98
C ALA A 79 -21.53 3.70 12.41
N ARG A 80 -22.26 4.60 13.11
CA ARG A 80 -21.90 5.00 14.48
C ARG A 80 -21.88 3.83 15.48
N GLN A 81 -22.67 2.78 15.26
CA GLN A 81 -22.74 1.62 16.15
C GLN A 81 -21.51 0.73 16.05
N HIS A 82 -20.76 0.81 14.94
CA HIS A 82 -19.58 0.01 14.64
C HIS A 82 -18.27 0.77 14.87
N VAL A 83 -18.33 2.00 15.43
CA VAL A 83 -17.14 2.74 15.86
C VAL A 83 -16.67 2.22 17.20
N GLN A 84 -15.48 1.62 17.23
CA GLN A 84 -14.84 1.13 18.46
C GLN A 84 -14.19 2.26 19.25
N GLN A 85 -13.52 3.17 18.55
CA GLN A 85 -12.81 4.29 19.15
C GLN A 85 -12.88 5.50 18.22
N TYR A 86 -12.90 6.69 18.78
CA TYR A 86 -12.73 7.94 18.04
C TYR A 86 -11.96 8.97 18.84
N SER A 87 -11.27 9.87 18.12
CA SER A 87 -10.56 11.01 18.71
C SER A 87 -10.70 12.25 17.83
N TYR A 88 -10.63 13.42 18.43
CA TYR A 88 -10.66 14.69 17.71
C TYR A 88 -9.24 15.28 17.61
N ASN A 89 -8.88 15.68 16.40
CA ASN A 89 -7.61 16.28 16.06
C ASN A 89 -7.82 17.65 15.42
N LYS A 90 -6.83 18.55 15.54
CA LYS A 90 -6.84 19.80 14.76
C LYS A 90 -6.51 19.49 13.31
N ASP A 91 -7.21 20.10 12.36
CA ASP A 91 -6.82 20.02 10.95
C ASP A 91 -5.60 20.91 10.69
N PRO A 92 -4.44 20.34 10.35
CA PRO A 92 -3.24 21.12 10.06
C PRO A 92 -3.36 21.95 8.76
N GLY A 93 -4.32 21.61 7.88
CA GLY A 93 -4.54 22.29 6.61
C GLY A 93 -5.56 23.42 6.66
N VAL A 94 -6.36 23.50 7.75
CA VAL A 94 -7.43 24.49 7.89
C VAL A 94 -7.32 25.19 9.25
N PRO A 95 -7.00 26.49 9.30
CA PRO A 95 -6.95 27.23 10.57
C PRO A 95 -8.27 27.12 11.35
N GLY A 96 -8.21 26.55 12.57
CA GLY A 96 -9.40 26.29 13.38
C GLY A 96 -10.23 25.07 12.94
N GLY A 97 -9.80 24.36 11.91
CA GLY A 97 -10.46 23.14 11.46
C GLY A 97 -10.34 22.00 12.47
N LEU A 98 -11.33 21.13 12.48
CA LEU A 98 -11.42 19.97 13.35
C LEU A 98 -11.59 18.71 12.49
N LEU A 99 -10.83 17.69 12.83
CA LEU A 99 -10.95 16.34 12.26
C LEU A 99 -11.42 15.39 13.35
N VAL A 100 -12.18 14.38 12.97
CA VAL A 100 -12.42 13.22 13.82
C VAL A 100 -11.83 11.99 13.16
N GLU A 101 -10.96 11.29 13.86
CA GLU A 101 -10.46 9.99 13.52
C GLU A 101 -11.33 8.93 14.16
N MET A 102 -11.74 7.93 13.42
CA MET A 102 -12.59 6.84 13.87
C MET A 102 -12.01 5.49 13.49
N LEU A 103 -11.94 4.59 14.45
CA LEU A 103 -11.60 3.18 14.24
C LEU A 103 -12.89 2.35 14.26
N PHE A 104 -13.11 1.58 13.19
CA PHE A 104 -14.25 0.69 13.05
C PHE A 104 -13.90 -0.75 13.43
N GLU A 105 -14.92 -1.50 13.78
CA GLU A 105 -14.82 -2.92 14.08
C GLU A 105 -14.40 -3.71 12.84
N ARG A 106 -13.20 -4.32 12.88
CA ARG A 106 -12.62 -5.08 11.77
C ARG A 106 -13.55 -6.20 11.30
N SER A 107 -14.09 -6.98 12.24
CA SER A 107 -15.00 -8.10 11.93
C SER A 107 -16.26 -7.65 11.19
N PHE A 108 -16.87 -6.54 11.61
CA PHE A 108 -18.02 -5.97 10.92
C PHE A 108 -17.69 -5.60 9.46
N VAL A 109 -16.61 -4.86 9.26
CA VAL A 109 -16.21 -4.41 7.92
C VAL A 109 -15.90 -5.61 7.02
N ASN A 110 -15.08 -6.55 7.49
CA ASN A 110 -14.68 -7.72 6.70
C ASN A 110 -15.88 -8.61 6.37
N ASN A 111 -16.71 -8.96 7.38
CA ASN A 111 -17.88 -9.81 7.15
C ASN A 111 -18.83 -9.20 6.13
N LEU A 112 -19.09 -7.89 6.24
CA LEU A 112 -19.94 -7.20 5.26
C LEU A 112 -19.36 -7.22 3.85
N MET A 113 -18.05 -6.99 3.70
CA MET A 113 -17.37 -7.05 2.40
C MET A 113 -17.49 -8.44 1.77
N ILE A 114 -17.24 -9.49 2.55
CA ILE A 114 -17.29 -10.89 2.12
C ILE A 114 -18.73 -11.31 1.77
N GLU A 115 -19.69 -11.09 2.66
CA GLU A 115 -21.10 -11.43 2.45
C GLU A 115 -21.72 -10.70 1.28
N SER A 116 -21.27 -9.46 1.01
CA SER A 116 -21.73 -8.68 -0.14
C SER A 116 -21.03 -9.04 -1.46
N GLY A 117 -20.05 -9.95 -1.45
CA GLY A 117 -19.22 -10.28 -2.61
C GLY A 117 -18.35 -9.11 -3.09
N ALA A 118 -18.13 -8.11 -2.24
CA ALA A 118 -17.26 -6.99 -2.56
C ALA A 118 -15.78 -7.42 -2.51
N PRO A 119 -14.92 -6.85 -3.38
CA PRO A 119 -13.51 -7.20 -3.37
C PRO A 119 -12.85 -6.72 -2.07
N VAL A 120 -11.92 -7.52 -1.53
CA VAL A 120 -11.10 -7.19 -0.37
C VAL A 120 -9.66 -7.02 -0.81
N TRP A 121 -9.11 -5.85 -0.57
CA TRP A 121 -7.70 -5.55 -0.74
C TRP A 121 -7.03 -5.51 0.61
N THR A 122 -6.20 -6.51 0.89
CA THR A 122 -5.57 -6.72 2.19
C THR A 122 -4.67 -5.56 2.62
N ALA A 123 -4.28 -5.54 3.90
CA ALA A 123 -3.36 -4.52 4.45
C ALA A 123 -1.93 -4.63 3.89
N ASN A 124 -1.56 -5.77 3.31
CA ASN A 124 -0.25 -5.97 2.69
C ASN A 124 -0.20 -5.30 1.31
N ARG A 125 0.38 -4.10 1.23
CA ARG A 125 0.34 -3.26 0.03
C ARG A 125 1.71 -2.77 -0.40
N PRO A 126 2.01 -2.77 -1.71
CA PRO A 126 3.24 -2.18 -2.22
C PRO A 126 3.34 -0.69 -1.90
N THR A 127 4.54 -0.24 -1.54
CA THR A 127 4.83 1.18 -1.34
C THR A 127 5.07 1.86 -2.68
N VAL A 128 4.50 3.04 -2.86
CA VAL A 128 4.61 3.85 -4.09
C VAL A 128 5.60 4.98 -3.90
N LEU A 129 6.60 5.04 -4.77
CA LEU A 129 7.50 6.21 -4.88
C LEU A 129 6.82 7.28 -5.71
N VAL A 130 6.75 8.53 -5.22
CA VAL A 130 6.06 9.61 -5.92
C VAL A 130 7.00 10.75 -6.27
N TRP A 131 7.18 10.98 -7.57
CA TRP A 131 7.82 12.17 -8.14
C TRP A 131 6.75 13.16 -8.59
N LEU A 132 6.74 14.37 -8.05
CA LEU A 132 5.75 15.39 -8.40
C LEU A 132 6.44 16.71 -8.78
N VAL A 133 6.09 17.21 -9.95
CA VAL A 133 6.57 18.50 -10.48
C VAL A 133 5.42 19.49 -10.55
N LYS A 134 5.61 20.66 -9.96
CA LYS A 134 4.70 21.81 -10.05
C LYS A 134 5.31 22.88 -10.94
N GLU A 135 4.51 23.45 -11.83
CA GLU A 135 4.82 24.66 -12.55
C GLU A 135 3.88 25.78 -12.09
N GLU A 136 4.45 26.88 -11.63
CA GLU A 136 3.73 28.06 -11.17
C GLU A 136 4.44 29.31 -11.69
N ALA A 137 3.71 30.21 -12.35
CA ALA A 137 4.26 31.43 -12.96
C ALA A 137 5.51 31.19 -13.87
N GLY A 138 5.56 30.06 -14.57
CA GLY A 138 6.66 29.66 -15.44
C GLY A 138 7.87 29.04 -14.72
N VAL A 139 7.84 28.95 -13.39
CA VAL A 139 8.87 28.27 -12.61
C VAL A 139 8.45 26.82 -12.38
N GLN A 140 9.35 25.89 -12.70
CA GLN A 140 9.14 24.46 -12.51
C GLN A 140 10.01 23.95 -11.35
N GLN A 141 9.43 23.21 -10.44
CA GLN A 141 10.15 22.63 -9.31
C GLN A 141 9.55 21.30 -8.85
N PHE A 142 10.37 20.47 -8.22
CA PHE A 142 9.86 19.31 -7.51
C PHE A 142 9.10 19.74 -6.26
N VAL A 143 7.99 19.05 -6.01
CA VAL A 143 7.19 19.22 -4.80
C VAL A 143 7.81 18.37 -3.68
N ASN A 144 8.30 19.05 -2.65
CA ASN A 144 8.86 18.43 -1.46
C ASN A 144 8.49 19.23 -0.20
N ALA A 145 8.94 18.79 0.98
CA ALA A 145 8.60 19.42 2.24
C ALA A 145 9.14 20.85 2.39
N GLU A 146 10.13 21.25 1.61
CA GLU A 146 10.73 22.59 1.62
C GLU A 146 10.04 23.52 0.61
N THR A 147 9.73 23.00 -0.59
CA THR A 147 9.18 23.81 -1.70
C THR A 147 7.67 24.01 -1.58
N ASP A 148 6.93 22.97 -1.14
CA ASP A 148 5.47 23.03 -0.98
C ASP A 148 4.98 22.06 0.12
N PRO A 149 5.17 22.41 1.41
CA PRO A 149 4.78 21.55 2.54
C PRO A 149 3.27 21.28 2.61
N ALA A 150 2.44 22.23 2.12
CA ALA A 150 0.99 22.06 2.12
C ALA A 150 0.54 21.00 1.12
N LEU A 151 1.10 21.00 -0.08
CA LEU A 151 0.80 20.01 -1.10
C LEU A 151 1.34 18.62 -0.72
N VAL A 152 2.51 18.55 -0.08
CA VAL A 152 3.05 17.30 0.47
C VAL A 152 2.12 16.74 1.57
N ALA A 153 1.62 17.57 2.45
CA ALA A 153 0.65 17.14 3.47
C ALA A 153 -0.65 16.64 2.83
N GLN A 154 -1.13 17.31 1.79
CA GLN A 154 -2.30 16.88 1.02
C GLN A 154 -2.07 15.54 0.33
N LEU A 155 -0.91 15.36 -0.30
CA LEU A 155 -0.52 14.09 -0.93
C LEU A 155 -0.52 12.93 0.09
N ARG A 156 0.10 13.13 1.25
CA ARG A 156 0.11 12.14 2.35
C ARG A 156 -1.30 11.78 2.82
N ARG A 157 -2.18 12.79 3.00
CA ARG A 157 -3.58 12.56 3.40
C ARG A 157 -4.34 11.72 2.38
N GLU A 158 -4.20 12.01 1.08
CA GLU A 158 -4.90 11.26 0.05
C GLU A 158 -4.39 9.81 -0.07
N PHE A 159 -3.07 9.59 0.04
CA PHE A 159 -2.49 8.25 0.09
C PHE A 159 -2.99 7.45 1.32
N SER A 160 -2.99 8.08 2.50
CA SER A 160 -3.55 7.48 3.72
C SER A 160 -5.04 7.16 3.57
N ARG A 161 -5.83 8.09 3.00
CA ARG A 161 -7.27 7.91 2.74
C ARG A 161 -7.56 6.72 1.82
N ARG A 162 -6.66 6.42 0.88
CA ARG A 162 -6.77 5.26 -0.02
C ARG A 162 -6.06 4.02 0.55
N GLY A 163 -5.36 4.16 1.68
CA GLY A 163 -4.60 3.09 2.29
C GLY A 163 -3.44 2.59 1.43
N VAL A 164 -2.80 3.48 0.68
CA VAL A 164 -1.63 3.17 -0.14
C VAL A 164 -0.38 3.70 0.56
N PRO A 165 0.63 2.86 0.86
CA PRO A 165 1.88 3.33 1.43
C PRO A 165 2.61 4.27 0.46
N LEU A 166 3.07 5.42 0.97
CA LEU A 166 3.74 6.45 0.21
C LEU A 166 5.19 6.62 0.63
N GLN A 167 6.10 6.62 -0.34
CA GLN A 167 7.46 7.11 -0.18
C GLN A 167 7.70 8.32 -1.07
N LEU A 168 8.25 9.39 -0.50
CA LEU A 168 8.75 10.53 -1.27
C LEU A 168 10.26 10.39 -1.46
N PRO A 169 10.81 10.87 -2.59
CA PRO A 169 12.25 10.99 -2.77
C PRO A 169 12.88 11.86 -1.70
N LEU A 170 14.17 11.66 -1.45
CA LEU A 170 14.95 12.48 -0.51
C LEU A 170 15.30 13.85 -1.10
N TYR A 171 15.26 13.97 -2.44
CA TYR A 171 15.63 15.17 -3.21
C TYR A 171 17.04 15.68 -2.88
N ASP A 172 17.95 14.76 -2.51
CA ASP A 172 19.35 15.04 -2.27
C ASP A 172 20.14 15.21 -3.59
N LEU A 173 21.45 15.41 -3.48
CA LEU A 173 22.31 15.58 -4.66
C LEU A 173 22.32 14.36 -5.58
N VAL A 174 22.07 13.18 -5.07
CA VAL A 174 21.99 11.93 -5.87
C VAL A 174 20.73 11.93 -6.71
N ASP A 175 19.59 12.29 -6.12
CA ASP A 175 18.31 12.38 -6.83
C ASP A 175 18.35 13.47 -7.90
N THR A 176 18.83 14.67 -7.55
CA THR A 176 18.89 15.82 -8.48
C THR A 176 19.91 15.64 -9.60
N ALA A 177 20.95 14.84 -9.39
CA ALA A 177 21.90 14.47 -10.44
C ALA A 177 21.34 13.40 -11.38
N ALA A 178 20.48 12.49 -10.86
CA ALA A 178 19.88 11.41 -11.65
C ALA A 178 18.64 11.85 -12.44
N LEU A 179 17.85 12.79 -11.90
CA LEU A 179 16.57 13.22 -12.48
C LEU A 179 16.41 14.75 -12.38
N SER A 180 16.47 15.45 -13.50
CA SER A 180 16.11 16.87 -13.55
C SER A 180 14.59 17.06 -13.60
N VAL A 181 14.12 18.26 -13.24
CA VAL A 181 12.70 18.64 -13.30
C VAL A 181 12.13 18.47 -14.71
N ASP A 182 12.90 18.90 -15.74
CA ASP A 182 12.49 18.77 -17.15
C ASP A 182 12.37 17.30 -17.57
N GLN A 183 13.31 16.44 -17.14
CA GLN A 183 13.28 15.01 -17.44
C GLN A 183 12.07 14.34 -16.77
N ALA A 184 11.75 14.69 -15.51
CA ALA A 184 10.60 14.19 -14.81
C ALA A 184 9.30 14.61 -15.50
N LYS A 185 9.16 15.88 -15.87
CA LYS A 185 8.00 16.41 -16.59
C LYS A 185 7.84 15.80 -17.98
N ALA A 186 8.94 15.59 -18.70
CA ALA A 186 8.96 14.93 -19.99
C ALA A 186 8.74 13.40 -19.91
N LEU A 187 8.66 12.84 -18.71
CA LEU A 187 8.55 11.39 -18.45
C LEU A 187 9.69 10.59 -19.10
N ASN A 188 10.92 11.10 -18.98
CA ASN A 188 12.09 10.39 -19.45
C ASN A 188 12.26 9.07 -18.67
N SER A 189 11.89 7.96 -19.30
CA SER A 189 11.83 6.67 -18.63
C SER A 189 13.19 6.21 -18.09
N ALA A 190 14.28 6.45 -18.83
CA ALA A 190 15.62 6.04 -18.39
C ALA A 190 16.08 6.84 -17.15
N ALA A 191 15.85 8.16 -17.13
CA ALA A 191 16.20 9.01 -15.97
C ALA A 191 15.32 8.68 -14.75
N LEU A 192 14.02 8.44 -14.97
CA LEU A 192 13.09 8.03 -13.91
C LEU A 192 13.47 6.68 -13.32
N GLU A 193 13.79 5.69 -14.14
CA GLU A 193 14.25 4.37 -13.69
C GLU A 193 15.56 4.48 -12.91
N GLN A 194 16.53 5.23 -13.42
CA GLN A 194 17.81 5.45 -12.75
C GLN A 194 17.62 6.11 -11.37
N ALA A 195 16.84 7.21 -11.29
CA ALA A 195 16.59 7.90 -10.03
C ALA A 195 15.78 7.06 -9.04
N SER A 196 14.81 6.28 -9.53
CA SER A 196 13.95 5.44 -8.69
C SER A 196 14.63 4.17 -8.21
N SER A 197 15.66 3.67 -8.91
CA SER A 197 16.33 2.39 -8.62
C SER A 197 16.92 2.32 -7.21
N ARG A 198 17.43 3.45 -6.67
CA ARG A 198 17.99 3.50 -5.30
C ARG A 198 16.95 3.21 -4.20
N TYR A 199 15.66 3.45 -4.49
CA TYR A 199 14.57 3.20 -3.55
C TYR A 199 14.09 1.75 -3.56
N GLN A 200 14.49 0.97 -4.57
CA GLN A 200 14.16 -0.45 -4.74
C GLN A 200 12.64 -0.72 -4.74
N LEU A 201 11.85 0.26 -5.17
CA LEU A 201 10.40 0.16 -5.31
C LEU A 201 10.04 -0.08 -6.78
N GLN A 202 9.07 -0.96 -7.02
CA GLN A 202 8.58 -1.28 -8.36
C GLN A 202 7.44 -0.36 -8.80
N ASP A 203 6.77 0.26 -7.83
CA ASP A 203 5.60 1.11 -8.02
C ASP A 203 6.02 2.57 -7.95
N VAL A 204 5.95 3.26 -9.07
CA VAL A 204 6.39 4.65 -9.20
C VAL A 204 5.26 5.48 -9.81
N LEU A 205 4.84 6.53 -9.11
CA LEU A 205 3.90 7.53 -9.61
C LEU A 205 4.66 8.80 -9.97
N VAL A 206 4.47 9.28 -11.18
CA VAL A 206 5.07 10.54 -11.66
C VAL A 206 3.95 11.50 -12.04
N GLY A 207 3.91 12.66 -11.39
CA GLY A 207 2.98 13.73 -11.68
C GLY A 207 3.66 14.99 -12.14
N GLY A 208 3.03 15.69 -13.09
CA GLY A 208 3.44 17.03 -13.50
C GLY A 208 2.22 17.89 -13.82
N PHE A 209 2.15 19.10 -13.24
CA PHE A 209 1.03 20.00 -13.46
C PHE A 209 1.45 21.46 -13.51
N ALA A 210 0.62 22.26 -14.14
CA ALA A 210 0.71 23.72 -14.13
C ALA A 210 -0.46 24.31 -13.33
N LEU A 211 -0.12 25.18 -12.37
CA LEU A 211 -1.08 25.99 -11.63
C LEU A 211 -1.40 27.25 -12.45
N GLN A 212 -2.68 27.45 -12.74
CA GLN A 212 -3.19 28.62 -13.46
C GLN A 212 -3.47 29.78 -12.51
N SER A 213 -3.52 30.99 -13.04
CA SER A 213 -3.76 32.22 -12.25
C SER A 213 -5.13 32.24 -11.56
N ASP A 214 -6.10 31.47 -12.04
CA ASP A 214 -7.43 31.30 -11.44
C ASP A 214 -7.51 30.15 -10.41
N GLY A 215 -6.38 29.53 -10.07
CA GLY A 215 -6.27 28.42 -9.12
C GLY A 215 -6.58 27.04 -9.71
N ARG A 216 -7.00 26.96 -10.98
CA ARG A 216 -7.18 25.68 -11.66
C ARG A 216 -5.84 25.04 -12.00
N VAL A 217 -5.86 23.74 -12.11
CA VAL A 217 -4.69 22.91 -12.36
C VAL A 217 -4.90 22.07 -13.60
N ALA A 218 -3.90 22.03 -14.48
CA ALA A 218 -3.89 21.14 -15.62
C ALA A 218 -2.59 20.33 -15.62
N GLY A 219 -2.70 19.01 -15.76
CA GLY A 219 -1.52 18.16 -15.67
C GLY A 219 -1.78 16.71 -16.05
N LYS A 220 -0.79 15.88 -15.75
CA LYS A 220 -0.81 14.44 -16.06
C LYS A 220 -0.21 13.64 -14.92
N TRP A 221 -0.76 12.45 -14.73
CA TRP A 221 -0.22 11.42 -13.87
C TRP A 221 0.16 10.20 -14.69
N ASN A 222 1.28 9.59 -14.35
CA ASN A 222 1.77 8.35 -14.95
C ASN A 222 2.18 7.42 -13.82
N TYR A 223 1.60 6.24 -13.81
CA TYR A 223 1.89 5.20 -12.85
C TYR A 223 2.58 4.04 -13.56
N PHE A 224 3.70 3.61 -13.01
CA PHE A 224 4.51 2.49 -13.47
C PHE A 224 4.51 1.41 -12.38
N SER A 225 4.28 0.15 -12.77
CA SER A 225 4.34 -1.00 -11.88
C SER A 225 4.99 -2.16 -12.63
N GLY A 226 6.29 -2.34 -12.44
CA GLY A 226 7.09 -3.24 -13.29
C GLY A 226 7.01 -2.83 -14.77
N SER A 227 6.48 -3.71 -15.62
CA SER A 227 6.27 -3.44 -17.05
C SER A 227 4.98 -2.65 -17.37
N ASP A 228 4.04 -2.60 -16.43
CA ASP A 228 2.74 -2.00 -16.66
C ASP A 228 2.79 -0.49 -16.50
N ARG A 229 2.00 0.19 -17.32
CA ARG A 229 1.91 1.65 -17.33
C ARG A 229 0.46 2.07 -17.41
N SER A 230 0.08 3.02 -16.57
CA SER A 230 -1.22 3.67 -16.58
C SER A 230 -1.04 5.18 -16.59
N GLN A 231 -1.87 5.89 -17.35
CA GLN A 231 -1.80 7.35 -17.47
C GLN A 231 -3.18 7.96 -17.28
N ARG A 232 -3.20 9.13 -16.64
CA ARG A 232 -4.40 9.96 -16.49
C ARG A 232 -4.04 11.43 -16.73
N SER A 233 -4.73 12.08 -17.66
CA SER A 233 -4.72 13.54 -17.76
C SER A 233 -5.83 14.09 -16.88
N ALA A 234 -5.55 15.13 -16.13
CA ALA A 234 -6.49 15.76 -15.24
C ALA A 234 -6.47 17.28 -15.37
N THR A 235 -7.66 17.87 -15.47
CA THR A 235 -7.91 19.28 -15.24
C THR A 235 -8.78 19.38 -14.01
N ALA A 236 -8.33 20.09 -12.98
CA ALA A 236 -8.98 20.12 -11.69
C ALA A 236 -9.16 21.58 -11.20
N GLU A 237 -10.19 21.80 -10.39
CA GLU A 237 -10.50 23.11 -9.79
C GLU A 237 -9.48 23.52 -8.71
N SER A 238 -8.65 22.56 -8.25
CA SER A 238 -7.63 22.78 -7.23
C SER A 238 -6.53 21.73 -7.27
N GLU A 239 -5.37 22.04 -6.65
CA GLU A 239 -4.28 21.08 -6.44
C GLU A 239 -4.74 19.85 -5.65
N ALA A 240 -5.61 20.02 -4.66
CA ALA A 240 -6.15 18.92 -3.87
C ALA A 240 -6.93 17.90 -4.73
N LEU A 241 -7.75 18.38 -5.66
CA LEU A 241 -8.47 17.51 -6.58
C LEU A 241 -7.53 16.83 -7.59
N PHE A 242 -6.50 17.54 -8.06
CA PHE A 242 -5.48 16.97 -8.93
C PHE A 242 -4.73 15.82 -8.24
N VAL A 243 -4.32 16.01 -6.98
CA VAL A 243 -3.68 14.97 -6.17
C VAL A 243 -4.61 13.75 -6.00
N ARG A 244 -5.88 13.99 -5.72
CA ARG A 244 -6.90 12.93 -5.60
C ARG A 244 -7.01 12.06 -6.86
N GLU A 245 -6.94 12.67 -8.04
CA GLU A 245 -6.95 11.95 -9.31
C GLU A 245 -5.73 11.04 -9.49
N GLY A 246 -4.52 11.52 -9.13
CA GLY A 246 -3.29 10.74 -9.21
C GLY A 246 -3.27 9.57 -8.23
N VAL A 247 -3.67 9.81 -6.99
CA VAL A 247 -3.78 8.74 -5.97
C VAL A 247 -4.88 7.74 -6.34
N GLY A 248 -5.98 8.22 -6.91
CA GLY A 248 -7.06 7.38 -7.46
C GLY A 248 -6.56 6.43 -8.54
N LEU A 249 -5.75 6.94 -9.49
CA LEU A 249 -5.14 6.12 -10.55
C LEU A 249 -4.33 4.95 -9.97
N VAL A 250 -3.47 5.23 -8.98
CA VAL A 250 -2.65 4.21 -8.33
C VAL A 250 -3.51 3.19 -7.58
N ALA A 251 -4.42 3.66 -6.72
CA ALA A 251 -5.24 2.78 -5.90
C ALA A 251 -6.14 1.87 -6.75
N GLU A 252 -6.71 2.38 -7.84
CA GLU A 252 -7.52 1.61 -8.77
C GLU A 252 -6.70 0.55 -9.51
N ALA A 253 -5.50 0.92 -9.99
CA ALA A 253 -4.60 -0.01 -10.67
C ALA A 253 -4.11 -1.12 -9.74
N MET A 254 -3.74 -0.78 -8.49
CA MET A 254 -3.33 -1.76 -7.49
C MET A 254 -4.50 -2.66 -7.06
N ALA A 255 -5.68 -2.09 -6.81
CA ALA A 255 -6.86 -2.87 -6.45
C ALA A 255 -7.27 -3.85 -7.55
N ALA A 256 -7.18 -3.45 -8.82
CA ALA A 256 -7.45 -4.34 -9.95
C ALA A 256 -6.50 -5.55 -10.00
N ARG A 257 -5.28 -5.42 -9.44
CA ARG A 257 -4.28 -6.49 -9.39
C ARG A 257 -4.37 -7.33 -8.12
N TYR A 258 -4.62 -6.70 -6.96
CA TYR A 258 -4.43 -7.31 -5.64
C TYR A 258 -5.71 -7.48 -4.83
N ALA A 259 -6.81 -6.80 -5.19
CA ALA A 259 -8.08 -7.01 -4.49
C ALA A 259 -8.72 -8.31 -4.95
N VAL A 260 -9.14 -9.11 -4.00
CA VAL A 260 -9.70 -10.44 -4.20
C VAL A 260 -11.20 -10.40 -3.92
N ALA A 261 -12.01 -10.91 -4.83
CA ALA A 261 -13.42 -11.18 -4.54
C ALA A 261 -13.48 -12.34 -3.55
N ALA A 262 -13.68 -12.00 -2.28
CA ALA A 262 -13.78 -13.01 -1.22
C ALA A 262 -15.01 -13.88 -1.41
N SER A 263 -14.87 -15.18 -1.14
CA SER A 263 -15.97 -16.15 -1.16
C SER A 263 -16.46 -16.35 0.26
N ALA A 264 -17.77 -16.34 0.45
CA ALA A 264 -18.39 -16.75 1.72
C ALA A 264 -18.21 -18.25 2.01
N GLN A 265 -17.69 -19.03 1.04
CA GLN A 265 -17.36 -20.43 1.24
C GLN A 265 -15.93 -20.52 1.79
N ASP A 266 -15.83 -21.11 2.97
CA ASP A 266 -14.56 -21.44 3.60
C ASP A 266 -13.87 -22.55 2.79
N VAL A 267 -12.74 -22.23 2.19
CA VAL A 267 -11.92 -23.18 1.43
C VAL A 267 -10.76 -23.60 2.32
N GLY A 268 -10.79 -24.87 2.75
CA GLY A 268 -9.68 -25.45 3.49
C GLY A 268 -8.48 -25.70 2.58
N LEU A 269 -7.47 -24.82 2.63
CA LEU A 269 -6.23 -24.94 1.84
C LEU A 269 -5.10 -25.55 2.68
N ALA A 270 -4.35 -26.48 2.09
CA ALA A 270 -3.14 -27.02 2.69
C ALA A 270 -1.92 -26.22 2.26
N MET A 271 -1.16 -25.71 3.22
CA MET A 271 0.06 -24.92 2.98
C MET A 271 1.27 -25.57 3.65
N SER A 272 2.32 -25.82 2.89
CA SER A 272 3.61 -26.29 3.38
C SER A 272 4.59 -25.13 3.50
N VAL A 273 5.17 -24.94 4.69
CA VAL A 273 6.20 -23.91 4.92
C VAL A 273 7.47 -24.59 5.43
N THR A 274 8.58 -24.39 4.72
CA THR A 274 9.93 -24.84 5.12
C THR A 274 10.74 -23.68 5.68
N GLY A 275 11.86 -23.98 6.38
CA GLY A 275 12.72 -22.97 7.00
C GLY A 275 12.23 -22.53 8.39
N VAL A 276 11.27 -23.24 8.98
CA VAL A 276 10.75 -22.99 10.35
C VAL A 276 11.63 -23.74 11.34
N THR A 277 12.67 -23.09 11.85
CA THR A 277 13.72 -23.72 12.66
C THR A 277 13.60 -23.43 14.15
N SER A 278 12.70 -22.53 14.54
CA SER A 278 12.51 -22.12 15.94
C SER A 278 11.02 -21.90 16.26
N TYR A 279 10.70 -21.86 17.56
CA TYR A 279 9.37 -21.48 18.01
C TYR A 279 8.98 -20.05 17.57
N ALA A 280 9.96 -19.14 17.51
CA ALA A 280 9.71 -17.79 17.02
C ALA A 280 9.32 -17.77 15.53
N ASP A 281 9.95 -18.61 14.71
CA ASP A 281 9.59 -18.75 13.29
C ASP A 281 8.16 -19.34 13.18
N TYR A 282 7.86 -20.38 13.95
CA TYR A 282 6.53 -20.99 14.01
C TYR A 282 5.45 -19.96 14.36
N ALA A 283 5.63 -19.27 15.47
CA ALA A 283 4.69 -18.25 15.92
C ALA A 283 4.58 -17.09 14.91
N GLY A 284 5.71 -16.69 14.29
CA GLY A 284 5.74 -15.68 13.26
C GLY A 284 4.92 -16.03 12.02
N VAL A 285 5.08 -17.26 11.49
CA VAL A 285 4.33 -17.74 10.33
C VAL A 285 2.83 -17.77 10.63
N VAL A 286 2.42 -18.40 11.75
CA VAL A 286 1.00 -18.53 12.10
C VAL A 286 0.36 -17.15 12.32
N SER A 287 0.98 -16.31 13.16
CA SER A 287 0.47 -14.97 13.44
C SER A 287 0.39 -14.09 12.18
N TRP A 288 1.37 -14.24 11.27
CA TRP A 288 1.36 -13.49 10.03
C TRP A 288 0.22 -13.95 9.10
N LEU A 289 0.02 -15.27 8.94
CA LEU A 289 -1.08 -15.82 8.15
C LEU A 289 -2.45 -15.38 8.69
N GLU A 290 -2.65 -15.44 10.01
CA GLU A 290 -3.89 -15.00 10.66
C GLU A 290 -4.08 -13.47 10.64
N SER A 291 -3.04 -12.71 10.35
CA SER A 291 -3.16 -11.27 10.15
C SER A 291 -3.76 -10.88 8.79
N LEU A 292 -3.78 -11.81 7.83
CA LEU A 292 -4.36 -11.57 6.50
C LEU A 292 -5.90 -11.53 6.59
N GLU A 293 -6.53 -10.58 5.94
CA GLU A 293 -7.97 -10.35 5.96
C GLU A 293 -8.79 -11.51 5.36
N LEU A 294 -8.16 -12.28 4.49
CA LEU A 294 -8.77 -13.41 3.77
C LEU A 294 -8.53 -14.76 4.47
N VAL A 295 -7.79 -14.79 5.57
CA VAL A 295 -7.53 -15.98 6.37
C VAL A 295 -8.25 -15.85 7.70
N GLU A 296 -9.20 -16.74 7.94
CA GLU A 296 -9.94 -16.79 9.20
C GLU A 296 -9.12 -17.51 10.28
N ARG A 297 -8.41 -18.58 9.87
CA ARG A 297 -7.63 -19.41 10.79
C ARG A 297 -6.48 -20.14 10.09
N ALA A 298 -5.38 -20.33 10.81
CA ALA A 298 -4.21 -21.08 10.37
C ALA A 298 -3.86 -22.17 11.41
N ASP A 299 -4.34 -23.38 11.18
CA ASP A 299 -4.12 -24.53 12.08
C ASP A 299 -2.91 -25.34 11.61
N VAL A 300 -1.91 -25.53 12.47
CA VAL A 300 -0.76 -26.38 12.16
C VAL A 300 -1.13 -27.85 12.36
N GLU A 301 -1.16 -28.61 11.24
CA GLU A 301 -1.49 -30.04 11.25
C GLU A 301 -0.32 -30.94 11.63
N SER A 302 0.90 -30.56 11.16
CA SER A 302 2.10 -31.35 11.46
C SER A 302 3.37 -30.53 11.39
N VAL A 303 4.40 -30.98 12.12
CA VAL A 303 5.75 -30.42 12.11
C VAL A 303 6.72 -31.55 11.81
N GLN A 304 7.56 -31.40 10.78
CA GLN A 304 8.55 -32.40 10.34
C GLN A 304 9.88 -31.73 10.06
N GLY A 305 10.80 -31.79 11.01
CA GLY A 305 12.07 -31.08 10.93
C GLY A 305 11.88 -29.57 10.91
N ASP A 306 12.28 -28.91 9.83
CA ASP A 306 12.11 -27.48 9.59
C ASP A 306 10.87 -27.16 8.76
N ARG A 307 10.00 -28.14 8.51
CA ARG A 307 8.77 -28.01 7.72
C ARG A 307 7.55 -28.08 8.62
N ILE A 308 6.61 -27.16 8.41
CA ILE A 308 5.26 -27.23 8.98
C ILE A 308 4.22 -27.38 7.86
N LEU A 309 3.18 -28.15 8.13
CA LEU A 309 1.97 -28.21 7.30
C LEU A 309 0.87 -27.45 8.03
N VAL A 310 0.31 -26.45 7.38
CA VAL A 310 -0.71 -25.55 7.92
C VAL A 310 -2.00 -25.73 7.12
N ARG A 311 -3.11 -25.94 7.81
CA ARG A 311 -4.45 -25.88 7.25
C ARG A 311 -4.96 -24.47 7.39
N LEU A 312 -5.20 -23.80 6.26
CA LEU A 312 -5.78 -22.47 6.21
C LEU A 312 -7.27 -22.56 5.98
N GLN A 313 -8.05 -21.94 6.87
CA GLN A 313 -9.43 -21.59 6.60
C GLN A 313 -9.42 -20.23 5.91
N ALA A 314 -9.58 -20.25 4.58
CA ALA A 314 -9.44 -19.06 3.78
C ALA A 314 -10.69 -18.78 2.94
N GLN A 315 -11.01 -17.50 2.79
CA GLN A 315 -12.15 -17.00 2.00
C GLN A 315 -11.72 -16.60 0.59
N ALA A 316 -10.68 -17.24 0.08
CA ALA A 316 -10.13 -17.02 -1.26
C ALA A 316 -9.55 -18.31 -1.83
N ALA A 317 -9.50 -18.43 -3.15
CA ALA A 317 -8.84 -19.54 -3.82
C ALA A 317 -7.30 -19.49 -3.65
N ALA A 318 -6.62 -20.62 -3.85
CA ALA A 318 -5.18 -20.74 -3.59
C ALA A 318 -4.33 -19.75 -4.42
N ASP A 319 -4.65 -19.54 -5.68
CA ASP A 319 -3.96 -18.62 -6.58
C ASP A 319 -4.12 -17.14 -6.17
N GLN A 320 -5.29 -16.79 -5.68
CA GLN A 320 -5.59 -15.46 -5.17
C GLN A 320 -4.85 -15.20 -3.85
N LEU A 321 -4.86 -16.19 -2.94
CA LEU A 321 -4.15 -16.09 -1.66
C LEU A 321 -2.64 -16.03 -1.89
N ALA A 322 -2.09 -16.80 -2.84
CA ALA A 322 -0.69 -16.77 -3.24
C ALA A 322 -0.24 -15.35 -3.63
N THR A 323 -1.04 -14.65 -4.46
CA THR A 323 -0.74 -13.28 -4.89
C THR A 323 -0.58 -12.33 -3.71
N VAL A 324 -1.41 -12.47 -2.66
CA VAL A 324 -1.35 -11.63 -1.45
C VAL A 324 -0.17 -12.01 -0.56
N ILE A 325 0.11 -13.31 -0.42
CA ILE A 325 1.21 -13.83 0.39
C ILE A 325 2.56 -13.37 -0.17
N GLU A 326 2.74 -13.42 -1.47
CA GLU A 326 4.00 -13.13 -2.14
C GLU A 326 4.38 -11.64 -2.13
N LEU A 327 3.44 -10.75 -1.87
CA LEU A 327 3.72 -9.32 -1.73
C LEU A 327 4.72 -9.00 -0.61
N ASN A 328 4.69 -9.75 0.48
CA ASN A 328 5.53 -9.48 1.66
C ASN A 328 6.95 -10.07 1.58
N LYS A 329 7.21 -11.01 0.64
CA LYS A 329 8.50 -11.71 0.47
C LYS A 329 9.04 -12.43 1.72
N GLN A 330 8.28 -12.51 2.80
CA GLN A 330 8.62 -13.34 3.97
C GLN A 330 8.38 -14.82 3.68
N LEU A 331 7.39 -15.10 2.83
CA LEU A 331 7.12 -16.41 2.28
C LEU A 331 7.45 -16.41 0.80
N VAL A 332 8.52 -17.10 0.43
CA VAL A 332 8.98 -17.19 -0.96
C VAL A 332 8.45 -18.48 -1.56
N PRO A 333 7.75 -18.44 -2.71
CA PRO A 333 7.23 -19.64 -3.33
C PRO A 333 8.37 -20.59 -3.73
N ILE A 334 8.19 -21.87 -3.45
CA ILE A 334 9.12 -22.92 -3.84
C ILE A 334 8.40 -23.97 -4.69
N PRO A 335 9.11 -24.67 -5.60
CA PRO A 335 8.52 -25.73 -6.37
C PRO A 335 7.87 -26.80 -5.48
N VAL A 336 6.73 -27.33 -5.90
CA VAL A 336 6.01 -28.41 -5.19
C VAL A 336 6.94 -29.61 -5.07
N THR A 337 7.37 -29.93 -3.84
CA THR A 337 8.28 -31.05 -3.55
C THR A 337 7.59 -32.26 -2.92
N GLY A 338 6.23 -32.29 -2.88
CA GLY A 338 5.47 -33.36 -2.27
C GLY A 338 3.99 -33.35 -2.65
N VAL A 339 3.36 -34.51 -2.51
CA VAL A 339 1.91 -34.65 -2.71
C VAL A 339 1.21 -34.15 -1.45
N GLY A 340 0.28 -33.19 -1.58
CA GLY A 340 -0.68 -32.86 -0.52
C GLY A 340 -0.72 -31.43 -0.01
N ALA A 341 0.00 -30.47 -0.60
CA ALA A 341 -0.15 -29.06 -0.27
C ALA A 341 -0.50 -28.23 -1.51
N ASP A 342 -1.49 -27.36 -1.38
CA ASP A 342 -1.94 -26.45 -2.42
C ASP A 342 -0.93 -25.30 -2.63
N LEU A 343 -0.27 -24.89 -1.53
CA LEU A 343 0.68 -23.81 -1.46
C LEU A 343 2.00 -24.26 -0.83
N ASN A 344 3.14 -23.87 -1.40
CA ASN A 344 4.47 -24.26 -0.92
C ASN A 344 5.41 -23.07 -0.83
N TYR A 345 5.92 -22.81 0.38
CA TYR A 345 6.74 -21.62 0.66
C TYR A 345 7.97 -21.93 1.51
N LEU A 346 8.97 -21.06 1.36
CA LEU A 346 10.13 -20.94 2.23
C LEU A 346 9.97 -19.70 3.11
N TRP A 347 10.06 -19.87 4.43
CA TRP A 347 10.11 -18.77 5.39
C TRP A 347 11.46 -18.08 5.36
N GLN A 348 11.49 -16.78 5.08
CA GLN A 348 12.67 -15.93 5.14
C GLN A 348 12.61 -15.00 6.35
N LYS A 349 13.72 -14.92 7.09
CA LYS A 349 13.87 -14.08 8.29
C LYS A 349 14.23 -12.65 7.93
#